data_ced91e7e7b362855468b8850144b48f1
#
_entry.id   ced91e7e7b362855468b8850144b48f1
#
_cell.length_a   1.000
_cell.length_b   1.000
_cell.length_c   1.000
_cell.angle_alpha   90.00
_cell.angle_beta   90.00
_cell.angle_gamma   90.00
#
_symmetry.space_group_name_H-M   'P 1'
#
loop_
_entity.id
_entity.type
_entity.pdbx_description
1 polymer ?
#
loop_
_entity_poly.entity_id
_entity_poly.type
_entity_poly.pdbx_seq_one_letter_code
_entity_poly.pdbx_strand_id
1 'polypeptide(L)'
;MAVPSVVKFKKDGVEYTSKVDRTKYLLSELIRAALKDTGRYVCRMTRKQIRRRTGRLAKNTQYWVRRKRQDLQVGFKPGGWYGMYQELGTEKKPKIGALKNAVMLNLDEIRRIQGQYLSVIEDENRAMNLIDEAEEQGQ
;
A
#
# COMPACT_ATOMS: atom_id res chain seq x y z
N MET A 1 5.32 11.15 -12.28
CA MET A 1 5.51 12.58 -11.92
C MET A 1 6.98 12.89 -11.85
N ALA A 2 7.37 14.05 -12.32
CA ALA A 2 8.78 14.48 -12.20
C ALA A 2 9.12 14.78 -10.72
N VAL A 3 10.32 14.38 -10.30
CA VAL A 3 10.83 14.71 -8.96
C VAL A 3 11.06 16.23 -8.90
N PRO A 4 10.55 16.93 -7.88
CA PRO A 4 10.75 18.36 -7.74
C PRO A 4 12.24 18.74 -7.68
N SER A 5 12.60 19.83 -8.33
CA SER A 5 13.95 20.35 -8.30
C SER A 5 14.32 20.99 -6.96
N VAL A 6 15.60 21.00 -6.67
CA VAL A 6 16.13 21.72 -5.51
C VAL A 6 16.10 23.22 -5.81
N VAL A 7 15.50 24.01 -4.91
CA VAL A 7 15.48 25.48 -5.03
C VAL A 7 16.76 26.06 -4.41
N LYS A 8 17.51 26.80 -5.21
CA LYS A 8 18.71 27.52 -4.77
C LYS A 8 18.51 29.02 -4.97
N PHE A 9 18.81 29.81 -3.97
CA PHE A 9 18.83 31.27 -4.10
C PHE A 9 19.94 31.87 -3.23
N LYS A 10 20.45 33.01 -3.65
CA LYS A 10 21.49 33.72 -2.95
C LYS A 10 20.94 35.08 -2.46
N LYS A 11 21.14 35.38 -1.19
CA LYS A 11 20.74 36.63 -0.56
C LYS A 11 21.83 37.08 0.41
N ASP A 12 22.24 38.34 0.31
CA ASP A 12 23.22 38.97 1.22
C ASP A 12 24.56 38.17 1.32
N GLY A 13 24.99 37.57 0.20
CA GLY A 13 26.23 36.78 0.16
C GLY A 13 26.10 35.34 0.66
N VAL A 14 24.93 34.96 1.19
CA VAL A 14 24.67 33.61 1.66
C VAL A 14 23.88 32.83 0.61
N GLU A 15 24.32 31.62 0.32
CA GLU A 15 23.63 30.70 -0.59
C GLU A 15 22.68 29.79 0.20
N TYR A 16 21.40 29.82 -0.17
CA TYR A 16 20.35 29.01 0.42
C TYR A 16 19.95 27.87 -0.54
N THR A 17 19.90 26.66 -0.03
CA THR A 17 19.43 25.50 -0.78
C THR A 17 18.22 24.89 -0.06
N SER A 18 17.08 24.87 -0.74
CA SER A 18 15.85 24.27 -0.20
C SER A 18 15.53 22.96 -0.93
N LYS A 19 15.42 21.87 -0.15
CA LYS A 19 15.00 20.55 -0.63
C LYS A 19 13.59 20.16 -0.09
N VAL A 20 12.86 21.13 0.44
CA VAL A 20 11.56 20.84 1.13
C VAL A 20 10.58 20.15 0.20
N ASP A 21 10.39 20.63 -1.01
CA ASP A 21 9.43 20.03 -1.95
C ASP A 21 9.87 18.64 -2.41
N ARG A 22 11.15 18.44 -2.59
CA ARG A 22 11.73 17.15 -2.91
C ARG A 22 11.54 16.15 -1.77
N THR A 23 11.77 16.54 -0.53
CA THR A 23 11.55 15.70 0.66
C THR A 23 10.07 15.35 0.83
N LYS A 24 9.17 16.31 0.67
CA LYS A 24 7.72 16.07 0.70
C LYS A 24 7.28 15.09 -0.37
N TYR A 25 7.79 15.24 -1.58
CA TYR A 25 7.52 14.32 -2.68
C TYR A 25 7.99 12.90 -2.36
N LEU A 26 9.23 12.73 -1.91
CA LEU A 26 9.79 11.42 -1.55
C LEU A 26 9.02 10.74 -0.42
N LEU A 27 8.66 11.46 0.64
CA LEU A 27 7.84 10.93 1.74
C LEU A 27 6.47 10.47 1.25
N SER A 28 5.83 11.25 0.40
CA SER A 28 4.53 10.90 -0.19
C SER A 28 4.61 9.63 -1.05
N GLU A 29 5.63 9.52 -1.89
CA GLU A 29 5.84 8.35 -2.76
C GLU A 29 6.27 7.11 -1.96
N LEU A 30 7.07 7.26 -0.90
CA LEU A 30 7.40 6.16 0.02
C LEU A 30 6.18 5.63 0.76
N ILE A 31 5.33 6.49 1.28
CA ILE A 31 4.07 6.10 1.92
C ILE A 31 3.20 5.34 0.92
N ARG A 32 3.07 5.85 -0.28
CA ARG A 32 2.29 5.19 -1.34
C ARG A 32 2.85 3.81 -1.70
N ALA A 33 4.16 3.68 -1.85
CA ALA A 33 4.82 2.40 -2.11
C ALA A 33 4.61 1.40 -0.97
N ALA A 34 4.75 1.84 0.28
CA ALA A 34 4.50 1.02 1.46
C ALA A 34 3.05 0.51 1.51
N LEU A 35 2.08 1.37 1.22
CA LEU A 35 0.66 1.00 1.18
C LEU A 35 0.36 0.03 0.04
N LYS A 36 0.98 0.18 -1.14
CA LYS A 36 0.84 -0.77 -2.25
C LYS A 36 1.38 -2.16 -1.88
N ASP A 37 2.55 -2.25 -1.27
CA ASP A 37 3.13 -3.52 -0.85
C ASP A 37 2.30 -4.19 0.22
N THR A 38 1.85 -3.44 1.21
CA THR A 38 0.92 -3.93 2.24
C THR A 38 -0.37 -4.43 1.61
N GLY A 39 -0.95 -3.70 0.68
CA GLY A 39 -2.17 -4.08 -0.04
C GLY A 39 -2.02 -5.37 -0.83
N ARG A 40 -0.92 -5.53 -1.56
CA ARG A 40 -0.61 -6.78 -2.28
C ARG A 40 -0.50 -7.97 -1.34
N TYR A 41 0.19 -7.78 -0.22
CA TYR A 41 0.34 -8.82 0.79
C TYR A 41 -1.00 -9.23 1.40
N VAL A 42 -1.81 -8.27 1.85
CA VAL A 42 -3.14 -8.52 2.42
C VAL A 42 -4.06 -9.20 1.41
N CYS A 43 -4.08 -8.76 0.16
CA CYS A 43 -4.85 -9.43 -0.90
C CYS A 43 -4.44 -10.88 -1.10
N ARG A 44 -3.14 -11.16 -1.11
CA ARG A 44 -2.62 -12.52 -1.24
C ARG A 44 -3.04 -13.39 -0.06
N MET A 45 -2.97 -12.90 1.18
CA MET A 45 -3.41 -13.63 2.36
C MET A 45 -4.93 -13.85 2.39
N THR A 46 -5.70 -12.84 1.99
CA THR A 46 -7.16 -12.94 1.85
C THR A 46 -7.54 -14.02 0.86
N ARG A 47 -6.90 -14.07 -0.31
CA ARG A 47 -7.16 -15.09 -1.34
C ARG A 47 -6.89 -16.51 -0.86
N LYS A 48 -5.96 -16.70 0.06
CA LYS A 48 -5.69 -18.02 0.66
C LYS A 48 -6.81 -18.51 1.58
N GLN A 49 -7.54 -17.59 2.20
CA GLN A 49 -8.60 -17.90 3.17
C GLN A 49 -10.00 -17.97 2.56
N ILE A 50 -10.19 -17.40 1.38
CA ILE A 50 -11.47 -17.44 0.67
C ILE A 50 -11.80 -18.87 0.24
N ARG A 51 -13.06 -19.29 0.44
CA ARG A 51 -13.55 -20.54 -0.14
C ARG A 51 -13.54 -20.47 -1.66
N ARG A 52 -12.82 -21.38 -2.28
CA ARG A 52 -12.71 -21.44 -3.75
C ARG A 52 -13.70 -22.49 -4.30
N ARG A 53 -14.74 -22.01 -4.96
CA ARG A 53 -15.58 -22.86 -5.81
C ARG A 53 -15.17 -22.69 -7.28
N THR A 54 -15.16 -21.44 -7.77
CA THR A 54 -14.82 -21.07 -9.14
C THR A 54 -13.58 -20.20 -9.24
N GLY A 55 -13.02 -19.75 -8.11
CA GLY A 55 -11.95 -18.77 -8.05
C GLY A 55 -12.37 -17.32 -8.36
N ARG A 56 -13.65 -17.09 -8.63
CA ARG A 56 -14.18 -15.77 -9.02
C ARG A 56 -13.98 -14.73 -7.92
N LEU A 57 -14.27 -15.07 -6.66
CA LEU A 57 -14.09 -14.14 -5.55
C LEU A 57 -12.63 -13.78 -5.33
N ALA A 58 -11.72 -14.75 -5.42
CA ALA A 58 -10.28 -14.51 -5.33
C ALA A 58 -9.79 -13.55 -6.42
N LYS A 59 -10.29 -13.69 -7.66
CA LYS A 59 -9.97 -12.78 -8.76
C LYS A 59 -10.50 -11.37 -8.53
N ASN A 60 -11.61 -11.23 -7.82
CA ASN A 60 -12.24 -9.94 -7.52
C ASN A 60 -11.72 -9.28 -6.22
N THR A 61 -10.82 -9.95 -5.49
CA THR A 61 -10.13 -9.34 -4.35
C THR A 61 -9.07 -8.38 -4.86
N GLN A 62 -9.13 -7.12 -4.42
CA GLN A 62 -8.12 -6.13 -4.80
C GLN A 62 -7.94 -5.08 -3.72
N TYR A 63 -6.91 -4.26 -3.89
CA TYR A 63 -6.62 -3.13 -3.04
C TYR A 63 -6.63 -1.81 -3.84
N TRP A 64 -6.88 -0.72 -3.12
CA TRP A 64 -6.82 0.65 -3.66
C TRP A 64 -6.01 1.51 -2.71
N VAL A 65 -5.08 2.27 -3.26
CA VAL A 65 -4.33 3.29 -2.53
C VAL A 65 -4.82 4.66 -2.98
N ARG A 66 -5.45 5.40 -2.08
CA ARG A 66 -5.94 6.75 -2.37
C ARG A 66 -4.83 7.78 -2.19
N ARG A 67 -4.52 8.51 -3.27
CA ARG A 67 -3.42 9.47 -3.32
C ARG A 67 -3.60 10.63 -2.35
N LYS A 68 -4.79 11.24 -2.32
CA LYS A 68 -5.07 12.42 -1.51
C LYS A 68 -5.13 12.13 0.00
N ARG A 69 -5.64 10.98 0.38
CA ARG A 69 -5.81 10.59 1.79
C ARG A 69 -4.67 9.73 2.32
N GLN A 70 -3.81 9.25 1.42
CA GLN A 70 -2.70 8.35 1.78
C GLN A 70 -3.16 7.16 2.63
N ASP A 71 -4.24 6.53 2.21
CA ASP A 71 -4.80 5.36 2.87
C ASP A 71 -4.90 4.16 1.92
N LEU A 72 -4.99 2.99 2.50
CA LEU A 72 -5.15 1.71 1.82
C LEU A 72 -6.55 1.18 2.08
N GLN A 73 -7.22 0.78 1.01
CA GLN A 73 -8.46 0.03 1.06
C GLN A 73 -8.26 -1.34 0.42
N VAL A 74 -8.73 -2.38 1.08
CA VAL A 74 -8.73 -3.75 0.55
C VAL A 74 -10.16 -4.28 0.57
N GLY A 75 -10.59 -4.88 -0.52
CA GLY A 75 -11.96 -5.36 -0.63
C GLY A 75 -12.22 -6.12 -1.92
N PHE A 76 -13.50 -6.30 -2.21
CA PHE A 76 -13.95 -7.03 -3.38
C PHE A 76 -14.49 -6.08 -4.45
N LYS A 77 -14.17 -6.35 -5.71
CA LYS A 77 -14.79 -5.67 -6.86
C LYS A 77 -16.28 -6.03 -6.96
N PRO A 78 -17.09 -5.26 -7.70
CA PRO A 78 -18.52 -5.55 -7.90
C PRO A 78 -18.82 -6.97 -8.37
N GLY A 79 -17.95 -7.59 -9.17
CA GLY A 79 -18.09 -9.00 -9.57
C GLY A 79 -17.98 -10.02 -8.43
N GLY A 80 -17.47 -9.62 -7.28
CA GLY A 80 -17.36 -10.41 -6.04
C GLY A 80 -18.31 -9.94 -4.93
N TRP A 81 -19.48 -9.39 -5.28
CA TRP A 81 -20.45 -8.84 -4.32
C TRP A 81 -20.82 -9.81 -3.18
N TYR A 82 -20.87 -11.09 -3.45
CA TYR A 82 -21.14 -12.13 -2.46
C TYR A 82 -20.03 -12.35 -1.43
N GLY A 83 -18.86 -11.75 -1.64
CA GLY A 83 -17.76 -11.76 -0.67
C GLY A 83 -18.12 -11.14 0.66
N MET A 84 -19.03 -10.16 0.67
CA MET A 84 -19.55 -9.57 1.89
C MET A 84 -20.26 -10.62 2.77
N TYR A 85 -21.02 -11.52 2.17
CA TYR A 85 -21.70 -12.59 2.91
C TYR A 85 -20.73 -13.62 3.50
N GLN A 86 -19.62 -13.90 2.81
CA GLN A 86 -18.56 -14.75 3.35
C GLN A 86 -17.81 -14.04 4.49
N GLU A 87 -17.57 -12.75 4.37
CA GLU A 87 -16.86 -11.97 5.38
C GLU A 87 -17.67 -11.85 6.69
N LEU A 88 -18.93 -11.49 6.59
CA LEU A 88 -19.80 -11.20 7.73
C LEU A 88 -20.61 -12.43 8.23
N GLY A 89 -20.77 -13.44 7.39
CA GLY A 89 -21.64 -14.57 7.66
C GLY A 89 -23.11 -14.27 7.40
N THR A 90 -23.92 -15.31 7.41
CA THR A 90 -25.39 -15.27 7.29
C THR A 90 -26.01 -16.21 8.32
N GLU A 91 -27.35 -16.16 8.50
CA GLU A 91 -28.07 -17.09 9.37
C GLU A 91 -27.82 -18.58 9.03
N LYS A 92 -27.60 -18.87 7.75
CA LYS A 92 -27.40 -20.24 7.23
C LYS A 92 -25.92 -20.64 7.08
N LYS A 93 -24.99 -19.69 7.07
CA LYS A 93 -23.55 -19.96 6.84
C LYS A 93 -22.68 -19.20 7.83
N PRO A 94 -21.68 -19.87 8.44
CA PRO A 94 -20.80 -19.20 9.38
C PRO A 94 -19.92 -18.18 8.69
N LYS A 95 -19.52 -17.17 9.44
CA LYS A 95 -18.55 -16.14 9.07
C LYS A 95 -17.19 -16.76 8.79
N ILE A 96 -16.56 -16.38 7.67
CA ILE A 96 -15.19 -16.74 7.34
C ILE A 96 -14.22 -15.64 7.79
N GLY A 97 -14.55 -14.36 7.53
CA GLY A 97 -13.74 -13.21 7.93
C GLY A 97 -12.38 -13.18 7.25
N ALA A 98 -12.30 -13.54 5.97
CA ALA A 98 -11.03 -13.66 5.24
C ALA A 98 -10.22 -12.35 5.21
N LEU A 99 -10.88 -11.20 4.99
CA LEU A 99 -10.22 -9.88 5.01
C LEU A 99 -9.72 -9.54 6.40
N LYS A 100 -10.56 -9.67 7.41
CA LYS A 100 -10.20 -9.39 8.80
C LYS A 100 -9.04 -10.29 9.25
N ASN A 101 -9.14 -11.58 9.02
CA ASN A 101 -8.11 -12.54 9.41
C ASN A 101 -6.80 -12.34 8.66
N ALA A 102 -6.84 -11.97 7.38
CA ALA A 102 -5.65 -11.65 6.60
C ALA A 102 -4.84 -10.51 7.23
N VAL A 103 -5.49 -9.53 7.81
CA VAL A 103 -4.82 -8.44 8.54
C VAL A 103 -4.41 -8.87 9.94
N MET A 104 -5.35 -9.38 10.73
CA MET A 104 -5.13 -9.64 12.16
C MET A 104 -4.12 -10.75 12.45
N LEU A 105 -4.08 -11.78 11.63
CA LEU A 105 -3.13 -12.89 11.77
C LEU A 105 -1.73 -12.58 11.21
N ASN A 106 -1.59 -11.51 10.43
CA ASN A 106 -0.35 -11.16 9.74
C ASN A 106 0.18 -9.76 10.11
N LEU A 107 -0.18 -9.25 11.29
CA LEU A 107 0.25 -7.91 11.73
C LEU A 107 1.76 -7.75 11.76
N ASP A 108 2.50 -8.76 12.18
CA ASP A 108 3.96 -8.70 12.27
C ASP A 108 4.61 -8.57 10.89
N GLU A 109 4.09 -9.29 9.90
CA GLU A 109 4.57 -9.18 8.52
C GLU A 109 4.23 -7.82 7.90
N ILE A 110 3.03 -7.30 8.17
CA ILE A 110 2.63 -5.96 7.73
C ILE A 110 3.55 -4.89 8.34
N ARG A 111 3.85 -5.00 9.63
CA ARG A 111 4.80 -4.11 10.31
C ARG A 111 6.20 -4.22 9.72
N ARG A 112 6.65 -5.43 9.38
CA ARG A 112 7.95 -5.65 8.74
C ARG A 112 8.01 -4.95 7.38
N ILE A 113 6.99 -5.09 6.55
CA ILE A 113 6.89 -4.44 5.23
C ILE A 113 6.95 -2.92 5.39
N GLN A 114 6.15 -2.35 6.28
CA GLN A 114 6.12 -0.90 6.52
C GLN A 114 7.45 -0.40 7.11
N GLY A 115 8.06 -1.18 8.00
CA GLY A 115 9.36 -0.86 8.60
C GLY A 115 10.49 -0.76 7.57
N GLN A 116 10.48 -1.55 6.51
CA GLN A 116 11.45 -1.45 5.42
C GLN A 116 11.43 -0.08 4.75
N TYR A 117 10.24 0.48 4.50
CA TYR A 117 10.09 1.81 3.90
C TYR A 117 10.47 2.93 4.88
N LEU A 118 10.14 2.77 6.17
CA LEU A 118 10.51 3.75 7.19
C LEU A 118 12.03 3.81 7.41
N SER A 119 12.73 2.68 7.29
CA SER A 119 14.18 2.60 7.51
C SER A 119 15.02 3.36 6.48
N VAL A 120 14.44 3.73 5.35
CA VAL A 120 15.14 4.42 4.26
C VAL A 120 14.77 5.89 4.09
N ILE A 121 14.01 6.45 5.02
CA ILE A 121 13.56 7.85 4.95
C ILE A 121 14.73 8.83 4.86
N GLU A 122 15.83 8.54 5.56
CA GLU A 122 17.01 9.41 5.60
C GLU A 122 17.92 9.26 4.38
N ASP A 123 17.78 8.18 3.62
CA ASP A 123 18.58 7.89 2.42
C ASP A 123 17.73 8.04 1.16
N GLU A 124 17.93 9.17 0.48
CA GLU A 124 17.19 9.50 -0.74
C GLU A 124 17.38 8.48 -1.87
N ASN A 125 18.59 7.97 -2.06
CA ASN A 125 18.86 7.00 -3.13
C ASN A 125 18.19 5.67 -2.88
N ARG A 126 18.25 5.17 -1.65
CA ARG A 126 17.55 3.93 -1.26
C ARG A 126 16.05 4.09 -1.31
N ALA A 127 15.54 5.26 -0.92
CA ALA A 127 14.12 5.58 -1.02
C ALA A 127 13.62 5.55 -2.47
N MET A 128 14.35 6.15 -3.40
CA MET A 128 14.02 6.13 -4.83
C MET A 128 14.03 4.70 -5.39
N ASN A 129 15.03 3.90 -5.07
CA ASN A 129 15.12 2.51 -5.52
C ASN A 129 13.92 1.68 -5.04
N LEU A 130 13.51 1.83 -3.78
CA LEU A 130 12.33 1.13 -3.25
C LEU A 130 11.02 1.57 -3.92
N ILE A 131 10.89 2.84 -4.25
CA ILE A 131 9.73 3.36 -4.98
C ILE A 131 9.65 2.71 -6.37
N ASP A 132 10.77 2.70 -7.09
CA ASP A 132 10.87 2.13 -8.43
C ASP A 132 10.56 0.62 -8.42
N GLU A 133 11.15 -0.14 -7.50
CA GLU A 133 10.85 -1.57 -7.31
C GLU A 133 9.37 -1.84 -7.02
N ALA A 134 8.74 -1.00 -6.19
CA ALA A 134 7.32 -1.14 -5.87
C ALA A 134 6.41 -0.83 -7.09
N GLU A 135 6.82 0.06 -7.98
CA GLU A 135 6.10 0.36 -9.22
C GLU A 135 6.24 -0.78 -10.23
N GLU A 136 7.43 -1.34 -10.41
CA GLU A 136 7.68 -2.47 -11.32
C GLU A 136 6.87 -3.72 -10.93
N GLN A 137 6.78 -4.02 -9.64
CA GLN A 137 6.00 -5.16 -9.15
C GLN A 137 4.47 -4.95 -9.23
N GLY A 138 4.04 -3.72 -9.42
CA GLY A 138 2.62 -3.36 -9.48
C GLY A 138 2.00 -3.41 -10.88
N GLN A 139 2.78 -3.72 -11.92
CA GLN A 139 2.30 -3.86 -13.29
C GLN A 139 1.72 -5.23 -13.60
#